data_bf1cae894a1f1c46bfe3b10d513f37e3
#
_entry.id   bf1cae894a1f1c46bfe3b10d513f37e3
#
_cell.length_a   1.000
_cell.length_b   1.000
_cell.length_c   1.000
_cell.angle_alpha   90.00
_cell.angle_beta   90.00
_cell.angle_gamma   90.00
#
_symmetry.space_group_name_H-M   'P 1'
#
loop_
_entity.id
_entity.type
_entity.pdbx_description
1 polymer ?
#
loop_
_entity_poly.entity_id
_entity_poly.type
_entity_poly.pdbx_seq_one_letter_code
_entity_poly.pdbx_strand_id
1 'polypeptide(L)'
;VDHLNRMEKEDYMVKKCLEINTSGRGAYVFSSGKNMGVFKGVGWPREIAKIFRLEDYKGYLWLSHSRFPTNSPAWWGGAHPFAYLDSTVVHNGEISSYGANRRFLEMLGYRCTFQTDTEIFALALDYLLRKQHMPIEIVAKIFAPQRWNDIEKMPTNEKNLLRRLRITY
;
A
#
# COMPACT_ATOMS: atom_id res chain seq x y z
N VAL A 1 -1.54 5.05 -25.75
CA VAL A 1 -1.44 4.04 -24.68
C VAL A 1 -1.53 2.62 -25.25
N ASP A 2 -2.23 2.44 -26.38
CA ASP A 2 -2.47 1.09 -26.94
C ASP A 2 -1.21 0.37 -27.46
N HIS A 3 -0.16 1.09 -27.78
CA HIS A 3 1.15 0.58 -28.22
C HIS A 3 2.07 0.18 -27.05
N LEU A 4 1.69 0.44 -25.80
CA LEU A 4 2.47 0.10 -24.63
C LEU A 4 2.30 -1.38 -24.25
N ASN A 5 3.36 -2.03 -23.80
CA ASN A 5 3.25 -3.35 -23.20
C ASN A 5 2.57 -3.30 -21.82
N ARG A 6 2.32 -4.47 -21.20
CA ARG A 6 1.59 -4.53 -19.92
C ARG A 6 2.30 -3.74 -18.80
N MET A 7 3.60 -3.88 -18.64
CA MET A 7 4.36 -3.19 -17.59
C MET A 7 4.33 -1.68 -17.79
N GLU A 8 4.50 -1.21 -19.02
CA GLU A 8 4.43 0.22 -19.35
C GLU A 8 3.05 0.80 -19.05
N LYS A 9 1.97 0.04 -19.31
CA LYS A 9 0.60 0.44 -18.96
C LYS A 9 0.41 0.54 -17.45
N GLU A 10 0.89 -0.42 -16.69
CA GLU A 10 0.83 -0.42 -15.22
C GLU A 10 1.61 0.76 -14.63
N ASP A 11 2.83 1.01 -15.12
CA ASP A 11 3.63 2.17 -14.73
C ASP A 11 2.94 3.49 -15.03
N TYR A 12 2.38 3.61 -16.22
CA TYR A 12 1.61 4.79 -16.62
C TYR A 12 0.41 5.01 -15.70
N MET A 13 -0.35 3.94 -15.38
CA MET A 13 -1.51 4.02 -14.48
C MET A 13 -1.12 4.48 -13.09
N VAL A 14 -0.11 3.87 -12.46
CA VAL A 14 0.36 4.26 -11.13
C VAL A 14 0.85 5.71 -11.13
N LYS A 15 1.65 6.09 -12.13
CA LYS A 15 2.13 7.47 -12.28
C LYS A 15 0.98 8.46 -12.41
N LYS A 16 -0.05 8.17 -13.21
CA LYS A 16 -1.22 9.03 -13.37
C LYS A 16 -2.06 9.13 -12.10
N CYS A 17 -2.25 8.04 -11.36
CA CYS A 17 -2.91 8.09 -10.05
C CYS A 17 -2.17 9.01 -9.08
N LEU A 18 -0.84 8.89 -8.99
CA LEU A 18 -0.01 9.74 -8.13
C LEU A 18 -0.05 11.22 -8.58
N GLU A 19 -0.02 11.50 -9.87
CA GLU A 19 -0.14 12.86 -10.42
C GLU A 19 -1.50 13.48 -10.05
N ILE A 20 -2.60 12.75 -10.24
CA ILE A 20 -3.95 13.21 -9.89
C ILE A 20 -4.03 13.49 -8.38
N ASN A 21 -3.58 12.54 -7.56
CA ASN A 21 -3.63 12.63 -6.10
C ASN A 21 -2.79 13.78 -5.54
N THR A 22 -1.77 14.24 -6.27
CA THR A 22 -0.93 15.37 -5.88
C THR A 22 -1.33 16.70 -6.51
N SER A 23 -2.23 16.71 -7.48
CA SER A 23 -2.57 17.93 -8.24
C SER A 23 -3.34 18.98 -7.44
N GLY A 24 -3.94 18.59 -6.30
CA GLY A 24 -4.78 19.49 -5.49
C GLY A 24 -6.08 19.96 -6.16
N ARG A 25 -6.49 19.31 -7.26
CA ARG A 25 -7.67 19.72 -8.07
C ARG A 25 -8.99 19.16 -7.56
N GLY A 26 -9.05 18.69 -6.30
CA GLY A 26 -10.29 18.22 -5.68
C GLY A 26 -10.74 16.81 -6.12
N ALA A 27 -9.90 16.09 -6.87
CA ALA A 27 -10.15 14.71 -7.29
C ALA A 27 -9.03 13.80 -6.81
N TYR A 28 -9.41 12.58 -6.38
CA TYR A 28 -8.47 11.57 -5.91
C TYR A 28 -8.82 10.19 -6.46
N VAL A 29 -7.81 9.43 -6.83
CA VAL A 29 -7.93 8.04 -7.29
C VAL A 29 -7.62 7.12 -6.11
N PHE A 30 -8.60 6.33 -5.68
CA PHE A 30 -8.44 5.36 -4.60
C PHE A 30 -8.31 3.92 -5.10
N SER A 31 -8.78 3.67 -6.32
CA SER A 31 -8.77 2.36 -6.95
C SER A 31 -8.39 2.49 -8.40
N SER A 32 -7.44 1.69 -8.84
CA SER A 32 -6.98 1.62 -10.24
C SER A 32 -6.88 0.17 -10.75
N GLY A 33 -7.27 -0.80 -9.92
CA GLY A 33 -7.31 -2.21 -10.28
C GLY A 33 -8.48 -2.55 -11.23
N LYS A 34 -8.36 -3.66 -11.95
CA LYS A 34 -9.36 -4.07 -12.96
C LYS A 34 -10.62 -4.65 -12.33
N ASN A 35 -10.47 -5.42 -11.24
CA ASN A 35 -11.53 -6.20 -10.62
C ASN A 35 -11.71 -5.88 -9.14
N MET A 36 -11.42 -4.65 -8.74
CA MET A 36 -11.54 -4.21 -7.36
C MET A 36 -12.07 -2.78 -7.29
N GLY A 37 -12.76 -2.47 -6.20
CA GLY A 37 -13.19 -1.15 -5.84
C GLY A 37 -12.74 -0.78 -4.44
N VAL A 38 -12.51 0.50 -4.18
CA VAL A 38 -12.19 1.03 -2.86
C VAL A 38 -13.25 2.03 -2.46
N PHE A 39 -13.88 1.78 -1.34
CA PHE A 39 -14.89 2.63 -0.72
C PHE A 39 -14.38 3.09 0.63
N LYS A 40 -14.14 4.37 0.81
CA LYS A 40 -13.61 4.90 2.06
C LYS A 40 -14.13 6.30 2.37
N GLY A 41 -14.20 6.60 3.67
CA GLY A 41 -14.71 7.87 4.15
C GLY A 41 -14.50 8.01 5.64
N VAL A 42 -14.95 9.13 6.21
CA VAL A 42 -14.99 9.38 7.65
C VAL A 42 -16.43 9.29 8.10
N GLY A 43 -16.70 8.48 9.12
CA GLY A 43 -18.01 8.25 9.68
C GLY A 43 -18.18 6.83 10.22
N TRP A 44 -19.38 6.51 10.67
CA TRP A 44 -19.68 5.16 11.12
C TRP A 44 -19.69 4.20 9.91
N PRO A 45 -19.17 2.97 10.06
CA PRO A 45 -19.13 1.98 8.96
C PRO A 45 -20.48 1.79 8.26
N ARG A 46 -21.58 1.79 9.03
CA ARG A 46 -22.94 1.66 8.48
C ARG A 46 -23.31 2.84 7.56
N GLU A 47 -22.87 4.06 7.90
CA GLU A 47 -23.16 5.25 7.11
C GLU A 47 -22.35 5.24 5.81
N ILE A 48 -21.08 4.87 5.89
CA ILE A 48 -20.21 4.70 4.72
C ILE A 48 -20.79 3.64 3.78
N ALA A 49 -21.23 2.49 4.33
CA ALA A 49 -21.87 1.45 3.54
C ALA A 49 -23.11 1.97 2.78
N LYS A 50 -23.95 2.77 3.44
CA LYS A 50 -25.15 3.38 2.82
C LYS A 50 -24.80 4.41 1.74
N ILE A 51 -23.81 5.29 2.00
CA ILE A 51 -23.38 6.33 1.05
C ILE A 51 -22.92 5.71 -0.27
N PHE A 52 -22.15 4.65 -0.18
CA PHE A 52 -21.62 3.94 -1.34
C PHE A 52 -22.55 2.83 -1.86
N ARG A 53 -23.70 2.61 -1.22
CA ARG A 53 -24.67 1.56 -1.60
C ARG A 53 -23.98 0.20 -1.73
N LEU A 54 -23.20 -0.18 -0.70
CA LEU A 54 -22.38 -1.41 -0.77
C LEU A 54 -23.23 -2.68 -0.95
N GLU A 55 -24.50 -2.65 -0.63
CA GLU A 55 -25.49 -3.73 -0.87
C GLU A 55 -25.68 -4.04 -2.37
N ASP A 56 -25.38 -3.10 -3.25
CA ASP A 56 -25.50 -3.30 -4.70
C ASP A 56 -24.28 -4.02 -5.30
N TYR A 57 -23.18 -4.11 -4.55
CA TYR A 57 -21.94 -4.71 -5.03
C TYR A 57 -21.82 -6.18 -4.65
N LYS A 58 -21.29 -6.97 -5.56
CA LYS A 58 -20.96 -8.39 -5.33
C LYS A 58 -19.46 -8.57 -5.40
N GLY A 59 -18.87 -9.13 -4.36
CA GLY A 59 -17.45 -9.43 -4.29
C GLY A 59 -17.20 -10.82 -3.71
N TYR A 60 -16.21 -11.52 -4.24
CA TYR A 60 -15.77 -12.82 -3.69
C TYR A 60 -14.83 -12.64 -2.48
N LEU A 61 -14.27 -11.44 -2.32
CA LEU A 61 -13.41 -11.08 -1.18
C LEU A 61 -13.72 -9.64 -0.76
N TRP A 62 -13.90 -9.44 0.54
CA TRP A 62 -14.09 -8.14 1.15
C TRP A 62 -13.00 -7.88 2.18
N LEU A 63 -12.24 -6.80 1.99
CA LEU A 63 -11.25 -6.32 2.95
C LEU A 63 -11.75 -5.02 3.56
N SER A 64 -11.94 -5.00 4.88
CA SER A 64 -12.48 -3.85 5.59
C SER A 64 -11.62 -3.44 6.78
N HIS A 65 -11.64 -2.16 7.10
CA HIS A 65 -10.94 -1.60 8.24
C HIS A 65 -11.71 -0.42 8.83
N SER A 66 -11.88 -0.41 10.14
CA SER A 66 -12.37 0.75 10.89
C SER A 66 -11.19 1.40 11.59
N ARG A 67 -10.67 2.49 11.00
CA ARG A 67 -9.49 3.18 11.51
C ARG A 67 -9.86 4.11 12.66
N PHE A 68 -9.13 3.98 13.78
CA PHE A 68 -9.09 4.98 14.82
C PHE A 68 -7.74 5.71 14.72
N PRO A 69 -7.71 6.98 14.27
CA PRO A 69 -6.46 7.70 14.10
C PRO A 69 -5.84 8.05 15.45
N THR A 70 -4.55 7.74 15.63
CA THR A 70 -3.77 8.04 16.84
C THR A 70 -2.79 9.20 16.61
N ASN A 71 -1.97 9.09 15.56
CA ASN A 71 -0.88 10.03 15.29
C ASN A 71 -1.07 10.86 14.01
N SER A 72 -2.24 10.82 13.39
CA SER A 72 -2.54 11.57 12.17
C SER A 72 -3.98 12.08 12.17
N PRO A 73 -4.29 13.14 11.42
CA PRO A 73 -5.64 13.69 11.34
C PRO A 73 -6.67 12.65 10.91
N ALA A 74 -7.86 12.70 11.51
CA ALA A 74 -9.01 11.96 11.02
C ALA A 74 -9.56 12.64 9.77
N TRP A 75 -9.23 12.13 8.59
CA TRP A 75 -9.73 12.62 7.33
C TRP A 75 -9.94 11.47 6.34
N TRP A 76 -10.80 11.67 5.36
CA TRP A 76 -11.19 10.60 4.43
C TRP A 76 -10.01 10.01 3.62
N GLY A 77 -9.01 10.82 3.25
CA GLY A 77 -7.83 10.34 2.52
C GLY A 77 -6.97 9.38 3.33
N GLY A 78 -6.91 9.54 4.65
CA GLY A 78 -6.21 8.64 5.57
C GLY A 78 -7.01 7.38 5.92
N ALA A 79 -8.28 7.28 5.53
CA ALA A 79 -9.06 6.07 5.75
C ALA A 79 -8.53 4.90 4.91
N HIS A 80 -8.68 3.68 5.43
CA HIS A 80 -8.31 2.45 4.73
C HIS A 80 -9.45 1.95 3.82
N PRO A 81 -9.17 1.08 2.85
CA PRO A 81 -7.86 0.57 2.46
C PRO A 81 -7.06 1.52 1.56
N PHE A 82 -5.77 1.21 1.37
CA PHE A 82 -4.92 1.79 0.34
C PHE A 82 -4.69 0.78 -0.78
N ALA A 83 -4.84 1.21 -2.02
CA ALA A 83 -4.73 0.31 -3.17
C ALA A 83 -3.95 0.95 -4.33
N TYR A 84 -3.11 0.14 -4.96
CA TYR A 84 -2.48 0.45 -6.24
C TYR A 84 -2.62 -0.75 -7.15
N LEU A 85 -3.19 -0.54 -8.35
CA LEU A 85 -3.59 -1.60 -9.27
C LEU A 85 -4.44 -2.66 -8.56
N ASP A 86 -4.07 -3.92 -8.66
CA ASP A 86 -4.80 -5.06 -8.07
C ASP A 86 -4.32 -5.43 -6.64
N SER A 87 -3.48 -4.59 -6.02
CA SER A 87 -2.99 -4.78 -4.65
C SER A 87 -3.68 -3.83 -3.69
N THR A 88 -4.10 -4.32 -2.53
CA THR A 88 -4.72 -3.51 -1.49
C THR A 88 -4.21 -3.87 -0.11
N VAL A 89 -4.15 -2.86 0.76
CA VAL A 89 -3.61 -2.98 2.12
C VAL A 89 -4.54 -2.35 3.13
N VAL A 90 -4.75 -3.04 4.22
CA VAL A 90 -5.22 -2.49 5.49
C VAL A 90 -4.16 -2.77 6.55
N HIS A 91 -3.98 -1.85 7.49
CA HIS A 91 -2.98 -1.97 8.53
C HIS A 91 -3.55 -1.41 9.84
N ASN A 92 -3.37 -2.17 10.90
CA ASN A 92 -3.66 -1.72 12.25
C ASN A 92 -2.40 -1.87 13.09
N GLY A 93 -1.64 -0.80 13.19
CA GLY A 93 -0.35 -0.73 13.88
C GLY A 93 0.41 0.53 13.51
N GLU A 94 1.69 0.53 13.78
CA GLU A 94 2.61 1.62 13.48
C GLU A 94 3.82 1.07 12.70
N ILE A 95 4.18 1.73 11.60
CA ILE A 95 5.41 1.43 10.87
C ILE A 95 6.53 2.28 11.46
N SER A 96 7.60 1.63 11.91
CA SER A 96 8.78 2.32 12.40
C SER A 96 9.43 3.16 11.30
N SER A 97 10.05 4.29 11.68
CA SER A 97 10.82 5.13 10.76
C SER A 97 10.02 5.70 9.57
N TYR A 98 8.76 6.09 9.79
CA TYR A 98 7.88 6.67 8.76
C TYR A 98 8.61 7.68 7.84
N GLY A 99 9.31 8.65 8.41
CA GLY A 99 9.99 9.69 7.62
C GLY A 99 11.13 9.17 6.74
N ALA A 100 11.84 8.14 7.18
CA ALA A 100 12.90 7.50 6.38
C ALA A 100 12.31 6.71 5.21
N ASN A 101 11.30 5.90 5.48
CA ASN A 101 10.61 5.10 4.47
C ASN A 101 9.91 5.99 3.43
N ARG A 102 9.28 7.08 3.87
CA ARG A 102 8.71 8.08 2.98
C ARG A 102 9.77 8.67 2.05
N ARG A 103 10.88 9.18 2.58
CA ARG A 103 11.96 9.75 1.75
C ARG A 103 12.54 8.73 0.78
N PHE A 104 12.70 7.49 1.20
CA PHE A 104 13.16 6.42 0.31
C PHE A 104 12.21 6.24 -0.89
N LEU A 105 10.92 6.15 -0.66
CA LEU A 105 9.93 6.02 -1.75
C LEU A 105 9.87 7.28 -2.62
N GLU A 106 9.98 8.47 -2.04
CA GLU A 106 10.04 9.73 -2.79
C GLU A 106 11.27 9.79 -3.72
N MET A 107 12.43 9.29 -3.29
CA MET A 107 13.62 9.15 -4.14
C MET A 107 13.41 8.18 -5.32
N LEU A 108 12.52 7.20 -5.17
CA LEU A 108 12.11 6.27 -6.24
C LEU A 108 11.01 6.84 -7.15
N GLY A 109 10.60 8.09 -6.94
CA GLY A 109 9.60 8.79 -7.75
C GLY A 109 8.15 8.62 -7.28
N TYR A 110 7.92 7.96 -6.15
CA TYR A 110 6.59 7.92 -5.52
C TYR A 110 6.27 9.25 -4.84
N ARG A 111 4.98 9.50 -4.66
CA ARG A 111 4.50 10.71 -3.95
C ARG A 111 3.53 10.29 -2.84
N CYS A 112 3.89 10.62 -1.61
CA CYS A 112 3.12 10.28 -0.42
C CYS A 112 2.25 11.47 -0.02
N THR A 113 0.93 11.37 -0.20
CA THR A 113 -0.01 12.48 -0.07
C THR A 113 -1.00 12.33 1.08
N PHE A 114 -1.26 11.10 1.53
CA PHE A 114 -2.31 10.83 2.51
C PHE A 114 -1.83 10.86 3.96
N GLN A 115 -0.53 11.11 4.20
CA GLN A 115 0.08 11.32 5.52
C GLN A 115 -0.20 10.18 6.51
N THR A 116 -0.18 8.93 6.04
CA THR A 116 -0.34 7.74 6.85
C THR A 116 0.73 6.70 6.50
N ASP A 117 1.12 5.95 7.50
CA ASP A 117 2.09 4.85 7.34
C ASP A 117 1.57 3.75 6.43
N THR A 118 0.27 3.52 6.39
CA THR A 118 -0.35 2.53 5.49
C THR A 118 -0.22 2.90 4.02
N GLU A 119 -0.23 4.20 3.68
CA GLU A 119 0.11 4.66 2.32
C GLU A 119 1.53 4.24 1.95
N ILE A 120 2.49 4.48 2.86
CA ILE A 120 3.89 4.08 2.68
C ILE A 120 4.01 2.57 2.45
N PHE A 121 3.25 1.79 3.24
CA PHE A 121 3.23 0.34 3.10
C PHE A 121 2.69 -0.09 1.73
N ALA A 122 1.60 0.51 1.26
CA ALA A 122 1.01 0.19 -0.05
C ALA A 122 1.95 0.57 -1.22
N LEU A 123 2.63 1.70 -1.13
CA LEU A 123 3.62 2.13 -2.12
C LEU A 123 4.87 1.24 -2.11
N ALA A 124 5.33 0.83 -0.93
CA ALA A 124 6.44 -0.11 -0.81
C ALA A 124 6.08 -1.50 -1.38
N LEU A 125 4.85 -1.97 -1.19
CA LEU A 125 4.35 -3.19 -1.85
C LEU A 125 4.39 -3.06 -3.37
N ASP A 126 3.87 -1.96 -3.92
CA ASP A 126 3.93 -1.71 -5.37
C ASP A 126 5.38 -1.73 -5.87
N TYR A 127 6.30 -1.07 -5.16
CA TYR A 127 7.71 -1.07 -5.50
C TYR A 127 8.31 -2.48 -5.49
N LEU A 128 8.14 -3.22 -4.41
CA LEU A 128 8.78 -4.53 -4.25
C LEU A 128 8.19 -5.59 -5.18
N LEU A 129 6.87 -5.66 -5.29
CA LEU A 129 6.19 -6.68 -6.10
C LEU A 129 6.28 -6.35 -7.60
N ARG A 130 5.92 -5.14 -7.98
CA ARG A 130 5.80 -4.76 -9.38
C ARG A 130 7.10 -4.28 -9.99
N LYS A 131 7.83 -3.35 -9.33
CA LYS A 131 9.08 -2.80 -9.88
C LYS A 131 10.27 -3.71 -9.69
N GLN A 132 10.39 -4.38 -8.54
CA GLN A 132 11.48 -5.28 -8.23
C GLN A 132 11.18 -6.75 -8.56
N HIS A 133 9.94 -7.07 -8.95
CA HIS A 133 9.49 -8.43 -9.25
C HIS A 133 9.80 -9.44 -8.15
N MET A 134 9.77 -8.98 -6.88
CA MET A 134 10.03 -9.86 -5.75
C MET A 134 8.86 -10.82 -5.51
N PRO A 135 9.14 -12.09 -5.22
CA PRO A 135 8.12 -13.03 -4.74
C PRO A 135 7.46 -12.52 -3.46
N ILE A 136 6.15 -12.74 -3.32
CA ILE A 136 5.38 -12.28 -2.16
C ILE A 136 5.92 -12.81 -0.84
N GLU A 137 6.47 -14.02 -0.82
CA GLU A 137 7.07 -14.65 0.35
C GLU A 137 8.32 -13.89 0.84
N ILE A 138 9.08 -13.31 -0.08
CA ILE A 138 10.23 -12.46 0.25
C ILE A 138 9.75 -11.10 0.78
N VAL A 139 8.76 -10.52 0.11
CA VAL A 139 8.17 -9.25 0.53
C VAL A 139 7.57 -9.37 1.93
N ALA A 140 6.90 -10.46 2.25
CA ALA A 140 6.39 -10.73 3.59
C ALA A 140 7.50 -10.77 4.65
N LYS A 141 8.67 -11.31 4.32
CA LYS A 141 9.84 -11.33 5.23
C LYS A 141 10.48 -9.94 5.43
N ILE A 142 10.34 -9.04 4.45
CA ILE A 142 10.77 -7.64 4.59
C ILE A 142 9.85 -6.89 5.56
N PHE A 143 8.53 -7.02 5.39
CA PHE A 143 7.55 -6.32 6.22
C PHE A 143 7.37 -6.90 7.62
N ALA A 144 7.60 -8.20 7.79
CA ALA A 144 7.56 -8.90 9.08
C ALA A 144 8.93 -9.51 9.41
N PRO A 145 9.96 -8.69 9.67
CA PRO A 145 11.31 -9.18 9.89
C PRO A 145 11.40 -9.97 11.17
N GLN A 146 12.02 -11.14 11.09
CA GLN A 146 12.26 -11.99 12.24
C GLN A 146 13.30 -11.38 13.19
N ARG A 147 13.25 -11.73 14.46
CA ARG A 147 14.22 -11.24 15.45
C ARG A 147 15.64 -11.76 15.12
N TRP A 148 16.65 -10.98 15.41
CA TRP A 148 18.04 -11.38 15.16
C TRP A 148 18.39 -12.72 15.80
N ASN A 149 17.97 -12.95 17.05
CA ASN A 149 18.22 -14.21 17.76
C ASN A 149 17.59 -15.43 17.07
N ASP A 150 16.50 -15.25 16.36
CA ASP A 150 15.83 -16.33 15.62
C ASP A 150 16.55 -16.57 14.28
N ILE A 151 16.98 -15.50 13.61
CA ILE A 151 17.79 -15.59 12.39
C ILE A 151 19.10 -16.33 12.63
N GLU A 152 19.76 -16.11 13.78
CA GLU A 152 21.02 -16.77 14.11
C GLU A 152 20.91 -18.30 14.26
N LYS A 153 19.73 -18.80 14.59
CA LYS A 153 19.44 -20.24 14.75
C LYS A 153 19.06 -20.94 13.45
N MET A 154 18.91 -20.18 12.36
CA MET A 154 18.47 -20.72 11.07
C MET A 154 19.61 -21.36 10.26
N PRO A 155 19.27 -22.22 9.28
CA PRO A 155 20.23 -22.71 8.31
C PRO A 155 20.98 -21.59 7.60
N THR A 156 22.24 -21.80 7.26
CA THR A 156 23.15 -20.77 6.71
C THR A 156 22.57 -20.01 5.51
N ASN A 157 21.93 -20.70 4.57
CA ASN A 157 21.36 -20.08 3.37
C ASN A 157 20.23 -19.12 3.73
N GLU A 158 19.32 -19.54 4.59
CA GLU A 158 18.18 -18.73 5.03
C GLU A 158 18.64 -17.55 5.88
N LYS A 159 19.57 -17.77 6.81
CA LYS A 159 20.23 -16.73 7.61
C LYS A 159 20.83 -15.65 6.71
N ASN A 160 21.61 -16.03 5.71
CA ASN A 160 22.26 -15.08 4.80
C ASN A 160 21.24 -14.28 3.99
N LEU A 161 20.16 -14.89 3.52
CA LEU A 161 19.08 -14.21 2.84
C LEU A 161 18.43 -13.17 3.76
N LEU A 162 18.01 -13.55 4.96
CA LEU A 162 17.32 -12.66 5.90
C LEU A 162 18.20 -11.51 6.38
N ARG A 163 19.49 -11.75 6.59
CA ARG A 163 20.47 -10.69 6.91
C ARG A 163 20.57 -9.67 5.77
N ARG A 164 20.69 -10.14 4.52
CA ARG A 164 20.74 -9.25 3.35
C ARG A 164 19.46 -8.43 3.22
N LEU A 165 18.29 -9.04 3.34
CA LEU A 165 17.01 -8.33 3.27
C LEU A 165 16.92 -7.21 4.32
N ARG A 166 17.33 -7.47 5.58
CA ARG A 166 17.31 -6.47 6.66
C ARG A 166 18.32 -5.32 6.50
N ILE A 167 19.38 -5.51 5.75
CA ILE A 167 20.38 -4.47 5.48
C ILE A 167 19.94 -3.62 4.28
N THR A 168 19.24 -4.23 3.32
CA THR A 168 18.87 -3.58 2.06
C THR A 168 17.55 -2.80 2.18
N TYR A 169 16.61 -3.31 2.96
CA TYR A 169 15.25 -2.80 3.14
C TYR A 169 14.92 -2.60 4.62
#